data_598aa9abb34d3b3ab6d04ea29e0a1f57
#
_entry.id   598aa9abb34d3b3ab6d04ea29e0a1f57
#
_cell.length_a   1.000
_cell.length_b   1.000
_cell.length_c   1.000
_cell.angle_alpha   90.00
_cell.angle_beta   90.00
_cell.angle_gamma   90.00
#
_symmetry.space_group_name_H-M   'P 1'
#
loop_
_entity.id
_entity.type
_entity.pdbx_description
1 polymer ?
#
loop_
_entity_poly.entity_id
_entity_poly.type
_entity_poly.pdbx_seq_one_letter_code
_entity_poly.pdbx_strand_id
1 'polypeptide(L)'
;MHANRYPFTMITTSKGRGSPSVGVKLRFIQDDALGGHIEITVCAAEKNERVDKLLSVLSELSKQLASGQQFSEKYHINSADIILIMRDGRYVTAKTVRGDYTIKDALTHVEESLDPAWFVRISQSEIINLKFLKNWDFVGGGVIQVKMEHGIVSYTSRRYAKQIREMFLKRRAKQ
;
A
#
# COMPACT_ATOMS: atom_id res chain seq x y z
N MET A 1 -5.25 -10.49 32.43
CA MET A 1 -5.63 -11.46 31.40
C MET A 1 -7.11 -11.35 31.11
N HIS A 2 -7.53 -10.51 30.19
CA HIS A 2 -8.93 -10.46 29.75
C HIS A 2 -8.92 -10.25 28.25
N ALA A 3 -9.20 -11.34 27.54
CA ALA A 3 -9.43 -11.31 26.11
C ALA A 3 -10.75 -10.56 25.86
N ASN A 4 -10.65 -9.37 25.31
CA ASN A 4 -11.81 -8.56 24.93
C ASN A 4 -12.34 -9.09 23.59
N ARG A 5 -13.29 -10.03 23.68
CA ARG A 5 -14.04 -10.53 22.52
C ARG A 5 -15.14 -9.54 22.18
N TYR A 6 -14.96 -8.70 21.19
CA TYR A 6 -16.08 -8.00 20.56
C TYR A 6 -16.51 -8.74 19.29
N PRO A 7 -17.71 -9.29 19.25
CA PRO A 7 -18.28 -9.85 18.05
C PRO A 7 -19.12 -8.77 17.36
N PHE A 8 -18.75 -8.39 16.14
CA PHE A 8 -19.64 -7.65 15.23
C PHE A 8 -19.03 -7.62 13.83
N THR A 9 -19.73 -7.95 12.74
CA THR A 9 -21.05 -7.60 12.26
C THR A 9 -21.55 -8.70 11.30
N MET A 10 -22.80 -9.11 11.42
CA MET A 10 -23.48 -9.91 10.40
C MET A 10 -23.90 -9.01 9.24
N ILE A 11 -23.48 -9.36 8.02
CA ILE A 11 -24.20 -8.95 6.81
C ILE A 11 -24.95 -10.17 6.33
N THR A 12 -26.26 -10.20 6.59
CA THR A 12 -27.16 -11.23 6.09
C THR A 12 -27.86 -10.65 4.87
N THR A 13 -27.59 -11.16 3.67
CA THR A 13 -28.48 -10.94 2.54
C THR A 13 -29.44 -12.11 2.46
N SER A 14 -30.69 -11.87 2.84
CA SER A 14 -31.80 -12.78 2.60
C SER A 14 -32.88 -12.06 1.80
N LYS A 15 -33.34 -12.64 0.68
CA LYS A 15 -34.75 -13.00 0.43
C LYS A 15 -34.95 -13.55 -0.97
N GLY A 16 -35.37 -14.79 -1.03
CA GLY A 16 -36.10 -15.39 -2.12
C GLY A 16 -36.84 -16.60 -1.53
N ARG A 17 -38.17 -16.63 -1.65
CA ARG A 17 -39.00 -17.76 -1.20
C ARG A 17 -38.67 -18.98 -2.06
N GLY A 18 -38.33 -20.12 -1.44
CA GLY A 18 -38.44 -21.44 -2.06
C GLY A 18 -37.16 -22.17 -2.47
N SER A 19 -35.97 -21.74 -2.06
CA SER A 19 -34.75 -22.54 -2.18
C SER A 19 -33.97 -22.51 -0.86
N PRO A 20 -33.16 -23.52 -0.53
CA PRO A 20 -32.31 -23.44 0.65
C PRO A 20 -31.43 -22.20 0.50
N SER A 21 -31.62 -21.26 1.43
CA SER A 21 -30.91 -19.98 1.39
C SER A 21 -29.41 -20.23 1.60
N VAL A 22 -28.64 -20.22 0.52
CA VAL A 22 -27.18 -20.22 0.60
C VAL A 22 -26.75 -18.83 1.05
N GLY A 23 -26.68 -18.62 2.34
CA GLY A 23 -26.17 -17.38 2.91
C GLY A 23 -24.65 -17.44 3.07
N VAL A 24 -23.96 -16.38 2.70
CA VAL A 24 -22.55 -16.17 3.08
C VAL A 24 -22.55 -15.49 4.44
N LYS A 25 -21.93 -16.14 5.44
CA LYS A 25 -21.77 -15.59 6.78
C LYS A 25 -20.32 -15.12 6.92
N LEU A 26 -20.11 -13.81 7.03
CA LEU A 26 -18.80 -13.24 7.32
C LEU A 26 -18.68 -13.01 8.83
N ARG A 27 -17.56 -13.43 9.39
CA ARG A 27 -17.21 -13.20 10.79
C ARG A 27 -15.87 -12.50 10.85
N PHE A 28 -15.83 -11.33 11.45
CA PHE A 28 -14.58 -10.64 11.76
C PHE A 28 -14.12 -11.07 13.17
N ILE A 29 -12.88 -11.50 13.27
CA ILE A 29 -12.21 -11.80 14.53
C ILE A 29 -10.93 -10.99 14.52
N GLN A 30 -10.76 -10.11 15.49
CA GLN A 30 -9.49 -9.44 15.70
C GLN A 30 -8.57 -10.38 16.45
N ASP A 31 -7.39 -10.63 15.88
CA ASP A 31 -6.35 -11.44 16.49
C ASP A 31 -5.02 -10.69 16.36
N ASP A 32 -4.50 -10.25 17.49
CA ASP A 32 -3.25 -9.48 17.57
C ASP A 32 -2.03 -10.34 17.20
N ALA A 33 -2.16 -11.67 17.23
CA ALA A 33 -1.09 -12.60 16.81
C ALA A 33 -0.86 -12.57 15.29
N LEU A 34 -1.82 -12.10 14.50
CA LEU A 34 -1.69 -11.98 13.04
C LEU A 34 -0.77 -10.83 12.61
N GLY A 35 -0.38 -9.92 13.53
CA GLY A 35 0.61 -8.88 13.25
C GLY A 35 0.28 -7.97 12.06
N GLY A 36 -1.01 -7.75 11.78
CA GLY A 36 -1.48 -6.95 10.64
C GLY A 36 -1.80 -7.75 9.38
N HIS A 37 -1.63 -9.07 9.39
CA HIS A 37 -2.10 -9.94 8.33
C HIS A 37 -3.62 -10.14 8.40
N ILE A 38 -4.25 -10.37 7.26
CA ILE A 38 -5.66 -10.74 7.16
C ILE A 38 -5.72 -12.21 6.78
N GLU A 39 -6.29 -13.04 7.66
CA GLU A 39 -6.58 -14.43 7.35
C GLU A 39 -8.07 -14.58 7.00
N ILE A 40 -8.35 -15.20 5.86
CA ILE A 40 -9.71 -15.50 5.42
C ILE A 40 -9.86 -17.02 5.31
N THR A 41 -10.62 -17.60 6.22
CA THR A 41 -10.95 -19.02 6.20
C THR A 41 -12.32 -19.23 5.56
N VAL A 42 -12.38 -20.00 4.47
CA VAL A 42 -13.62 -20.36 3.78
C VAL A 42 -14.00 -21.78 4.19
N CYS A 43 -15.12 -21.91 4.92
CA CYS A 43 -15.69 -23.20 5.31
C CYS A 43 -16.93 -23.49 4.47
N ALA A 44 -16.96 -24.64 3.83
CA ALA A 44 -18.10 -25.14 3.07
C ALA A 44 -18.28 -26.64 3.32
N ALA A 45 -19.51 -27.14 3.25
CA ALA A 45 -19.80 -28.59 3.41
C ALA A 45 -19.17 -29.39 2.24
N GLU A 46 -19.12 -28.79 1.05
CA GLU A 46 -18.51 -29.39 -0.14
C GLU A 46 -17.91 -28.30 -1.05
N LYS A 47 -16.95 -28.70 -1.86
CA LYS A 47 -16.37 -27.84 -2.88
C LYS A 47 -17.27 -27.87 -4.13
N ASN A 48 -17.87 -26.73 -4.47
CA ASN A 48 -18.73 -26.57 -5.64
C ASN A 48 -18.38 -25.28 -6.39
N GLU A 49 -18.99 -25.09 -7.55
CA GLU A 49 -18.74 -23.94 -8.44
C GLU A 49 -18.86 -22.57 -7.72
N ARG A 50 -19.75 -22.46 -6.74
CA ARG A 50 -19.92 -21.22 -5.95
C ARG A 50 -18.72 -20.96 -5.04
N VAL A 51 -18.18 -22.01 -4.44
CA VAL A 51 -16.94 -21.93 -3.63
C VAL A 51 -15.76 -21.58 -4.50
N ASP A 52 -15.64 -22.21 -5.67
CA ASP A 52 -14.57 -21.89 -6.61
C ASP A 52 -14.65 -20.44 -7.11
N LYS A 53 -15.85 -19.94 -7.39
CA LYS A 53 -16.07 -18.53 -7.76
C LYS A 53 -15.71 -17.57 -6.62
N LEU A 54 -16.08 -17.89 -5.38
CA LEU A 54 -15.71 -17.11 -4.20
C LEU A 54 -14.19 -17.08 -4.01
N LEU A 55 -13.53 -18.23 -4.09
CA LEU A 55 -12.08 -18.32 -3.97
C LEU A 55 -11.37 -17.55 -5.09
N SER A 56 -11.89 -17.56 -6.32
CA SER A 56 -11.36 -16.79 -7.43
C SER A 56 -11.44 -15.28 -7.16
N VAL A 57 -12.57 -14.78 -6.67
CA VAL A 57 -12.75 -13.36 -6.29
C VAL A 57 -11.84 -12.98 -5.14
N LEU A 58 -11.71 -13.83 -4.12
CA LEU A 58 -10.81 -13.58 -3.00
C LEU A 58 -9.34 -13.59 -3.44
N SER A 59 -8.96 -14.48 -4.36
CA SER A 59 -7.62 -14.51 -4.94
C SER A 59 -7.31 -13.24 -5.74
N GLU A 60 -8.27 -12.71 -6.50
CA GLU A 60 -8.09 -11.48 -7.25
C GLU A 60 -8.01 -10.26 -6.32
N LEU A 61 -8.86 -10.18 -5.30
CA LEU A 61 -8.76 -9.17 -4.23
C LEU A 61 -7.43 -9.25 -3.49
N SER A 62 -6.97 -10.46 -3.19
CA SER A 62 -5.67 -10.71 -2.58
C SER A 62 -4.54 -10.15 -3.46
N LYS A 63 -4.57 -10.36 -4.77
CA LYS A 63 -3.58 -9.78 -5.71
C LYS A 63 -3.64 -8.26 -5.75
N GLN A 64 -4.84 -7.66 -5.71
CA GLN A 64 -5.01 -6.20 -5.67
C GLN A 64 -4.52 -5.59 -4.35
N LEU A 65 -4.72 -6.28 -3.24
CA LEU A 65 -4.14 -5.92 -1.94
C LEU A 65 -2.63 -6.17 -1.92
N ALA A 66 -2.16 -7.19 -2.63
CA ALA A 66 -0.77 -7.64 -2.70
C ALA A 66 0.14 -6.76 -3.58
N SER A 67 -0.39 -5.80 -4.35
CA SER A 67 0.47 -4.80 -5.00
C SER A 67 1.28 -3.95 -3.97
N GLY A 68 0.86 -3.97 -2.70
CA GLY A 68 1.66 -3.50 -1.57
C GLY A 68 2.39 -4.61 -0.78
N GLN A 69 1.96 -5.88 -0.94
CA GLN A 69 2.38 -7.00 -0.10
C GLN A 69 3.82 -7.43 -0.36
N GLN A 70 4.26 -7.40 -1.63
CA GLN A 70 5.61 -7.85 -1.98
C GLN A 70 6.69 -7.02 -1.27
N PHE A 71 6.44 -5.70 -1.12
CA PHE A 71 7.33 -4.83 -0.35
C PHE A 71 7.21 -5.08 1.16
N SER A 72 5.97 -5.24 1.66
CA SER A 72 5.67 -5.50 3.07
C SER A 72 6.31 -6.81 3.56
N GLU A 73 6.19 -7.90 2.80
CA GLU A 73 6.80 -9.19 3.13
C GLU A 73 8.32 -9.13 3.16
N LYS A 74 8.92 -8.49 2.16
CA LYS A 74 10.38 -8.39 2.06
C LYS A 74 11.00 -7.51 3.13
N TYR A 75 10.37 -6.39 3.48
CA TYR A 75 10.97 -5.37 4.35
C TYR A 75 10.22 -5.18 5.67
N HIS A 76 9.14 -5.92 5.91
CA HIS A 76 8.28 -5.79 7.09
C HIS A 76 7.69 -4.37 7.27
N ILE A 77 7.47 -3.65 6.16
CA ILE A 77 6.94 -2.29 6.12
C ILE A 77 5.78 -2.27 5.12
N ASN A 78 4.62 -1.76 5.54
CA ASN A 78 3.53 -1.56 4.62
C ASN A 78 3.86 -0.39 3.66
N SER A 79 3.87 -0.67 2.36
CA SER A 79 4.17 0.35 1.34
C SER A 79 3.16 1.52 1.36
N ALA A 80 1.92 1.29 1.80
CA ALA A 80 0.92 2.34 1.93
C ALA A 80 1.26 3.36 3.02
N ASP A 81 2.08 2.99 4.01
CA ASP A 81 2.50 3.87 5.10
C ASP A 81 3.78 4.67 4.77
N ILE A 82 4.47 4.31 3.68
CA ILE A 82 5.74 4.95 3.29
C ILE A 82 5.47 6.31 2.65
N ILE A 83 6.11 7.33 3.19
CA ILE A 83 6.07 8.71 2.68
C ILE A 83 7.24 8.96 1.74
N LEU A 84 8.45 8.60 2.18
CA LEU A 84 9.71 8.83 1.49
C LEU A 84 10.68 7.70 1.80
N ILE A 85 11.44 7.26 0.81
CA ILE A 85 12.59 6.37 1.02
C ILE A 85 13.85 7.15 0.61
N MET A 86 14.83 7.14 1.49
CA MET A 86 16.07 7.87 1.24
C MET A 86 17.29 7.01 1.57
N ARG A 87 18.36 7.23 0.80
CA ARG A 87 19.68 6.68 1.11
C ARG A 87 20.54 7.76 1.76
N ASP A 88 21.02 7.48 2.94
CA ASP A 88 22.01 8.28 3.66
C ASP A 88 23.26 7.43 3.89
N GLY A 89 24.34 7.77 3.18
CA GLY A 89 25.54 6.98 3.17
C GLY A 89 25.32 5.55 2.70
N ARG A 90 25.52 4.58 3.60
CA ARG A 90 25.36 3.14 3.35
C ARG A 90 23.97 2.60 3.70
N TYR A 91 23.14 3.41 4.33
CA TYR A 91 21.83 2.98 4.81
C TYR A 91 20.72 3.49 3.90
N VAL A 92 19.70 2.68 3.72
CA VAL A 92 18.42 3.07 3.12
C VAL A 92 17.40 3.15 4.23
N THR A 93 16.68 4.26 4.32
CA THR A 93 15.67 4.49 5.35
C THR A 93 14.33 4.79 4.71
N ALA A 94 13.29 4.08 5.11
CA ALA A 94 11.90 4.42 4.80
C ALA A 94 11.33 5.28 5.91
N LYS A 95 10.93 6.51 5.58
CA LYS A 95 10.14 7.38 6.45
C LYS A 95 8.68 7.06 6.26
N THR A 96 8.01 6.64 7.32
CA THR A 96 6.61 6.22 7.28
C THR A 96 5.75 7.05 8.24
N VAL A 97 4.44 6.92 8.14
CA VAL A 97 3.49 7.52 9.08
C VAL A 97 3.65 7.00 10.53
N ARG A 98 4.34 5.88 10.70
CA ARG A 98 4.54 5.21 12.00
C ARG A 98 5.96 5.39 12.56
N GLY A 99 6.88 5.95 11.77
CA GLY A 99 8.28 6.14 12.15
C GLY A 99 9.24 5.76 11.03
N ASP A 100 10.52 5.81 11.32
CA ASP A 100 11.61 5.54 10.37
C ASP A 100 12.10 4.09 10.50
N TYR A 101 12.27 3.42 9.35
CA TYR A 101 12.71 2.03 9.26
C TYR A 101 13.95 1.91 8.38
N THR A 102 14.98 1.25 8.89
CA THR A 102 16.18 0.97 8.10
C THR A 102 15.97 -0.27 7.22
N ILE A 103 16.22 -0.13 5.94
CA ILE A 103 16.14 -1.18 4.93
C ILE A 103 17.56 -1.68 4.63
N LYS A 104 17.79 -2.97 4.78
CA LYS A 104 19.09 -3.61 4.50
C LYS A 104 19.18 -4.05 3.04
N ASP A 105 18.98 -3.10 2.12
CA ASP A 105 19.04 -3.37 0.68
C ASP A 105 19.47 -2.11 -0.07
N ALA A 106 19.85 -2.26 -1.34
CA ALA A 106 20.16 -1.12 -2.21
C ALA A 106 18.89 -0.39 -2.62
N LEU A 107 18.95 0.95 -2.73
CA LEU A 107 17.79 1.77 -3.11
C LEU A 107 17.19 1.38 -4.49
N THR A 108 17.99 0.85 -5.40
CA THR A 108 17.53 0.33 -6.70
C THR A 108 16.66 -0.91 -6.54
N HIS A 109 17.06 -1.87 -5.70
CA HIS A 109 16.26 -3.07 -5.45
C HIS A 109 14.96 -2.74 -4.69
N VAL A 110 15.03 -1.74 -3.80
CA VAL A 110 13.84 -1.21 -3.13
C VAL A 110 12.88 -0.60 -4.16
N GLU A 111 13.38 0.21 -5.10
CA GLU A 111 12.59 0.82 -6.17
C GLU A 111 11.88 -0.22 -7.03
N GLU A 112 12.56 -1.31 -7.41
CA GLU A 112 12.00 -2.42 -8.19
C GLU A 112 10.87 -3.16 -7.47
N SER A 113 10.84 -3.11 -6.13
CA SER A 113 9.82 -3.74 -5.29
C SER A 113 8.61 -2.84 -5.03
N LEU A 114 8.63 -1.60 -5.50
CA LEU A 114 7.57 -0.61 -5.28
C LEU A 114 6.67 -0.48 -6.51
N ASP A 115 5.40 -0.12 -6.27
CA ASP A 115 4.47 0.19 -7.35
C ASP A 115 4.85 1.52 -8.05
N PRO A 116 5.27 1.51 -9.31
CA PRO A 116 5.70 2.70 -10.05
C PRO A 116 4.56 3.70 -10.30
N ALA A 117 3.30 3.32 -10.11
CA ALA A 117 2.17 4.24 -10.17
C ALA A 117 2.17 5.25 -9.01
N TRP A 118 2.73 4.86 -7.87
CA TRP A 118 2.74 5.67 -6.65
C TRP A 118 4.12 6.11 -6.22
N PHE A 119 5.16 5.33 -6.48
CA PHE A 119 6.52 5.64 -6.06
C PHE A 119 7.34 6.18 -7.21
N VAL A 120 8.00 7.31 -6.97
CA VAL A 120 8.77 8.01 -7.99
C VAL A 120 10.12 8.40 -7.44
N ARG A 121 11.16 8.02 -8.16
CA ARG A 121 12.52 8.45 -7.85
C ARG A 121 12.72 9.90 -8.25
N ILE A 122 13.12 10.73 -7.30
CA ILE A 122 13.32 12.18 -7.49
C ILE A 122 14.80 12.58 -7.50
N SER A 123 15.68 11.70 -6.98
CA SER A 123 17.13 11.89 -6.98
C SER A 123 17.86 10.54 -6.99
N GLN A 124 19.18 10.56 -7.01
CA GLN A 124 19.97 9.33 -6.85
C GLN A 124 19.78 8.67 -5.48
N SER A 125 19.34 9.43 -4.50
CA SER A 125 19.21 9.01 -3.11
C SER A 125 17.78 8.98 -2.57
N GLU A 126 16.76 9.37 -3.37
CA GLU A 126 15.40 9.52 -2.81
C GLU A 126 14.31 9.06 -3.76
N ILE A 127 13.30 8.38 -3.17
CA ILE A 127 12.06 7.93 -3.79
C ILE A 127 10.91 8.47 -2.94
N ILE A 128 9.93 9.15 -3.53
CA ILE A 128 8.75 9.66 -2.85
C ILE A 128 7.50 8.84 -3.18
N ASN A 129 6.56 8.81 -2.25
CA ASN A 129 5.22 8.28 -2.48
C ASN A 129 4.27 9.43 -2.84
N LEU A 130 3.74 9.39 -4.05
CA LEU A 130 2.85 10.42 -4.59
C LEU A 130 1.51 10.53 -3.86
N LYS A 131 1.11 9.52 -3.07
CA LYS A 131 -0.08 9.59 -2.21
C LYS A 131 0.06 10.64 -1.10
N PHE A 132 1.29 10.88 -0.65
CA PHE A 132 1.61 11.87 0.39
C PHE A 132 2.11 13.19 -0.17
N LEU A 133 2.08 13.40 -1.49
CA LEU A 133 2.48 14.65 -2.11
C LEU A 133 1.41 15.72 -1.88
N LYS A 134 1.75 16.76 -1.11
CA LYS A 134 0.89 17.93 -0.86
C LYS A 134 0.97 18.96 -1.96
N ASN A 135 2.20 19.37 -2.28
CA ASN A 135 2.47 20.41 -3.25
C ASN A 135 3.87 20.26 -3.85
N TRP A 136 4.10 20.93 -4.96
CA TRP A 136 5.40 21.02 -5.60
C TRP A 136 5.58 22.38 -6.27
N ASP A 137 6.79 22.91 -6.22
CA ASP A 137 7.14 24.23 -6.74
C ASP A 137 8.46 24.20 -7.50
N PHE A 138 8.58 25.04 -8.53
CA PHE A 138 9.86 25.28 -9.18
C PHE A 138 10.70 26.28 -8.37
N VAL A 139 11.89 25.87 -7.97
CA VAL A 139 12.77 26.69 -7.10
C VAL A 139 14.00 27.24 -7.82
N GLY A 140 14.00 27.23 -9.14
CA GLY A 140 15.11 27.70 -9.95
C GLY A 140 16.14 26.61 -10.28
N GLY A 141 17.03 26.89 -11.20
CA GLY A 141 18.11 25.96 -11.62
C GLY A 141 17.62 24.60 -12.16
N GLY A 142 16.34 24.48 -12.54
CA GLY A 142 15.75 23.24 -13.00
C GLY A 142 15.44 22.25 -11.88
N VAL A 143 15.37 22.70 -10.63
CA VAL A 143 15.05 21.89 -9.46
C VAL A 143 13.57 22.08 -9.10
N ILE A 144 12.91 20.99 -8.67
CA ILE A 144 11.55 21.02 -8.15
C ILE A 144 11.61 20.71 -6.65
N GLN A 145 11.05 21.58 -5.85
CA GLN A 145 10.78 21.30 -4.44
C GLN A 145 9.48 20.49 -4.34
N VAL A 146 9.50 19.41 -3.59
CA VAL A 146 8.33 18.60 -3.27
C VAL A 146 8.02 18.71 -1.78
N LYS A 147 6.78 19.05 -1.47
CA LYS A 147 6.27 19.17 -0.10
C LYS A 147 5.34 18.00 0.16
N MET A 148 5.73 17.14 1.06
CA MET A 148 4.99 15.97 1.45
C MET A 148 4.13 16.25 2.67
N GLU A 149 3.19 15.38 2.97
CA GLU A 149 2.52 15.34 4.27
C GLU A 149 3.55 15.19 5.40
N HIS A 150 3.10 15.40 6.63
CA HIS A 150 3.96 15.34 7.83
C HIS A 150 5.18 16.31 7.81
N GLY A 151 5.09 17.38 7.00
CA GLY A 151 6.12 18.43 6.99
C GLY A 151 7.44 18.06 6.28
N ILE A 152 7.47 16.93 5.59
CA ILE A 152 8.67 16.51 4.85
C ILE A 152 8.81 17.35 3.58
N VAL A 153 10.00 17.90 3.37
CA VAL A 153 10.36 18.64 2.16
C VAL A 153 11.58 17.99 1.51
N SER A 154 11.53 17.77 0.22
CA SER A 154 12.64 17.25 -0.56
C SER A 154 12.79 17.97 -1.90
N TYR A 155 13.87 17.68 -2.62
CA TYR A 155 14.21 18.35 -3.87
C TYR A 155 14.60 17.34 -4.95
N THR A 156 14.10 17.55 -6.17
CA THR A 156 14.55 16.73 -7.29
C THR A 156 15.99 17.10 -7.65
N SER A 157 16.76 16.09 -8.06
CA SER A 157 18.01 16.42 -8.76
C SER A 157 17.70 16.84 -10.22
N ARG A 158 18.57 17.67 -10.81
CA ARG A 158 18.42 18.17 -12.19
C ARG A 158 18.17 17.06 -13.22
N ARG A 159 18.79 15.89 -13.01
CA ARG A 159 18.64 14.73 -13.89
C ARG A 159 17.21 14.20 -13.93
N TYR A 160 16.51 14.21 -12.80
CA TYR A 160 15.16 13.70 -12.67
C TYR A 160 14.08 14.76 -12.89
N ALA A 161 14.42 16.04 -12.77
CA ALA A 161 13.46 17.14 -12.77
C ALA A 161 12.60 17.22 -14.04
N LYS A 162 13.17 16.95 -15.22
CA LYS A 162 12.43 16.99 -16.50
C LYS A 162 11.29 15.96 -16.50
N GLN A 163 11.61 14.71 -16.20
CA GLN A 163 10.62 13.61 -16.17
C GLN A 163 9.54 13.86 -15.12
N ILE A 164 9.94 14.32 -13.94
CA ILE A 164 9.02 14.60 -12.84
C ILE A 164 8.11 15.77 -13.15
N ARG A 165 8.63 16.82 -13.76
CA ARG A 165 7.84 17.94 -14.24
C ARG A 165 6.74 17.51 -15.20
N GLU A 166 7.07 16.71 -16.20
CA GLU A 166 6.11 16.21 -17.18
C GLU A 166 5.00 15.35 -16.51
N MET A 167 5.41 14.51 -15.57
CA MET A 167 4.48 13.67 -14.83
C MET A 167 3.53 14.51 -13.95
N PHE A 168 4.05 15.50 -13.22
CA PHE A 168 3.24 16.37 -12.38
C PHE A 168 2.27 17.23 -13.17
N LEU A 169 2.70 17.77 -14.30
CA LEU A 169 1.82 18.55 -15.18
C LEU A 169 0.70 17.68 -15.76
N LYS A 170 0.98 16.43 -16.18
CA LYS A 170 -0.03 15.50 -16.65
C LYS A 170 -1.06 15.14 -15.56
N ARG A 171 -0.63 15.02 -14.30
CA ARG A 171 -1.56 14.77 -13.17
C ARG A 171 -2.45 15.97 -12.87
N ARG A 172 -1.90 17.20 -12.91
CA ARG A 172 -2.66 18.43 -12.68
C ARG A 172 -3.75 18.66 -13.74
N ALA A 173 -3.50 18.24 -14.97
CA ALA A 173 -4.47 18.35 -16.08
C ALA A 173 -5.62 17.33 -15.98
N LYS A 174 -5.56 16.35 -15.07
CA LYS A 174 -6.59 15.31 -14.88
C LYS A 174 -7.45 15.53 -13.62
N GLN A 175 -7.14 16.53 -12.83
CA GLN A 175 -7.95 17.01 -11.69
C GLN A 175 -8.83 18.18 -12.07
#